data_cef7cbec85f3f3bda656d3e4c591ae15
#
_entry.id   cef7cbec85f3f3bda656d3e4c591ae15
#
_cell.length_a   1.000
_cell.length_b   1.000
_cell.length_c   1.000
_cell.angle_alpha   90.00
_cell.angle_beta   90.00
_cell.angle_gamma   90.00
#
_symmetry.space_group_name_H-M   'P 1'
#
loop_
_entity.id
_entity.type
_entity.pdbx_description
1 polymer ?
#
loop_
_entity_poly.entity_id
_entity_poly.type
_entity_poly.pdbx_seq_one_letter_code
_entity_poly.pdbx_strand_id
1 'polypeptide(L)'
;MKKGYLIAIMMILFLSGCGGKKAYSYNPDESSIFIAKDGTLKSALVQKIDTKAKSEELKDFANAEVEDFNKLNSANQVKLEEAGIKNDIAKVVFSYTSFECMQEFAKFTQDNSFDLKSLGVYKLSDVDLSKMDSIKIPDGIKGNYIAVIDGKADVYTDGKITYVSNNIEFNDNTAKVDGFNYIIFK
;
A
#
# COMPACT_ATOMS: atom_id res chain seq x y z
N MET A 1 -38.93 -28.72 -49.75
CA MET A 1 -37.55 -29.16 -49.49
C MET A 1 -36.71 -27.94 -49.16
N LYS A 2 -36.45 -27.64 -47.88
CA LYS A 2 -35.61 -26.52 -47.47
C LYS A 2 -34.36 -27.08 -46.79
N LYS A 3 -33.23 -26.86 -47.42
CA LYS A 3 -31.90 -27.26 -46.91
C LYS A 3 -31.49 -26.33 -45.76
N GLY A 4 -31.41 -26.85 -44.55
CA GLY A 4 -30.84 -26.15 -43.40
C GLY A 4 -29.30 -26.22 -43.46
N TYR A 5 -28.65 -25.07 -43.44
CA TYR A 5 -27.19 -24.97 -43.26
C TYR A 5 -26.86 -24.95 -41.77
N LEU A 6 -26.20 -26.00 -41.33
CA LEU A 6 -25.65 -26.09 -39.97
C LEU A 6 -24.34 -25.29 -39.98
N ILE A 7 -24.33 -24.12 -39.38
CA ILE A 7 -23.10 -23.34 -39.15
C ILE A 7 -22.50 -23.84 -37.82
N ALA A 8 -21.46 -24.63 -37.95
CA ALA A 8 -20.63 -25.00 -36.80
C ALA A 8 -19.77 -23.79 -36.40
N ILE A 9 -20.16 -23.09 -35.36
CA ILE A 9 -19.32 -22.06 -34.73
C ILE A 9 -18.24 -22.76 -33.94
N MET A 10 -17.04 -22.81 -34.50
CA MET A 10 -15.83 -23.30 -33.88
C MET A 10 -15.39 -22.23 -32.88
N MET A 11 -15.75 -22.40 -31.60
CA MET A 11 -15.35 -21.53 -30.49
C MET A 11 -13.87 -21.80 -30.19
N ILE A 12 -12.98 -20.99 -30.74
CA ILE A 12 -11.55 -21.00 -30.43
C ILE A 12 -11.42 -20.40 -29.03
N LEU A 13 -11.27 -21.28 -28.05
CA LEU A 13 -10.83 -20.90 -26.71
C LEU A 13 -9.36 -20.48 -26.79
N PHE A 14 -9.13 -19.18 -26.89
CA PHE A 14 -7.82 -18.60 -26.60
C PHE A 14 -7.56 -18.78 -25.10
N LEU A 15 -6.90 -19.87 -24.73
CA LEU A 15 -6.20 -19.99 -23.46
C LEU A 15 -4.98 -19.06 -23.55
N SER A 16 -5.20 -17.76 -23.38
CA SER A 16 -4.11 -16.86 -23.01
C SER A 16 -3.66 -17.25 -21.62
N GLY A 17 -2.68 -18.13 -21.56
CA GLY A 17 -1.89 -18.42 -20.36
C GLY A 17 -1.15 -17.14 -19.98
N CYS A 18 -1.84 -16.24 -19.29
CA CYS A 18 -1.23 -15.15 -18.57
C CYS A 18 -0.47 -15.80 -17.40
N GLY A 19 0.84 -15.92 -17.50
CA GLY A 19 1.71 -16.29 -16.39
C GLY A 19 1.44 -15.26 -15.28
N GLY A 20 0.55 -15.62 -14.35
CA GLY A 20 0.06 -14.73 -13.32
C GLY A 20 1.23 -14.27 -12.46
N LYS A 21 1.66 -13.02 -12.62
CA LYS A 21 2.47 -12.36 -11.61
C LYS A 21 1.65 -12.42 -10.32
N LYS A 22 2.25 -12.97 -9.25
CA LYS A 22 1.61 -13.00 -7.93
C LYS A 22 1.22 -11.56 -7.58
N ALA A 23 -0.08 -11.28 -7.53
CA ALA A 23 -0.56 -10.00 -7.08
C ALA A 23 -0.49 -9.99 -5.54
N TYR A 24 0.23 -9.04 -4.97
CA TYR A 24 0.29 -8.85 -3.54
C TYR A 24 -0.92 -8.00 -3.12
N SER A 25 -1.86 -8.63 -2.41
CA SER A 25 -3.01 -7.92 -1.85
C SER A 25 -2.63 -7.23 -0.55
N TYR A 26 -3.16 -6.03 -0.33
CA TYR A 26 -3.04 -5.32 0.93
C TYR A 26 -4.27 -5.58 1.78
N ASN A 27 -4.16 -6.48 2.74
CA ASN A 27 -5.23 -6.80 3.69
C ASN A 27 -4.61 -7.12 5.05
N PRO A 28 -4.05 -6.12 5.74
CA PRO A 28 -3.36 -6.33 7.01
C PRO A 28 -4.33 -6.58 8.17
N ASP A 29 -3.83 -7.30 9.17
CA ASP A 29 -4.51 -7.55 10.45
C ASP A 29 -4.05 -6.57 11.56
N GLU A 30 -3.01 -5.79 11.30
CA GLU A 30 -2.46 -4.75 12.18
C GLU A 30 -2.33 -3.42 11.42
N SER A 31 -2.27 -2.30 12.15
CA SER A 31 -2.04 -0.98 11.53
C SER A 31 -0.72 -0.98 10.80
N SER A 32 -0.74 -0.56 9.52
CA SER A 32 0.39 -0.71 8.61
C SER A 32 0.31 0.28 7.46
N ILE A 33 1.42 0.42 6.73
CA ILE A 33 1.48 1.17 5.48
C ILE A 33 1.73 0.23 4.30
N PHE A 34 1.22 0.59 3.14
CA PHE A 34 1.48 -0.08 1.87
C PHE A 34 2.16 0.87 0.91
N ILE A 35 3.19 0.38 0.25
CA ILE A 35 4.03 1.11 -0.68
C ILE A 35 3.98 0.41 -2.03
N ALA A 36 3.46 1.09 -3.04
CA ALA A 36 3.42 0.57 -4.41
C ALA A 36 4.58 1.10 -5.26
N LYS A 37 4.93 0.38 -6.32
CA LYS A 37 5.99 0.71 -7.28
C LYS A 37 5.74 2.01 -8.03
N ASP A 38 4.48 2.38 -8.21
CA ASP A 38 4.06 3.63 -8.85
C ASP A 38 4.08 4.84 -7.90
N GLY A 39 4.47 4.63 -6.64
CA GLY A 39 4.48 5.65 -5.60
C GLY A 39 3.17 5.78 -4.84
N THR A 40 2.13 5.02 -5.19
CA THR A 40 0.88 5.01 -4.42
C THR A 40 1.14 4.53 -3.00
N LEU A 41 0.65 5.29 -2.03
CA LEU A 41 0.72 4.97 -0.61
C LEU A 41 -0.66 4.63 -0.07
N LYS A 42 -0.74 3.66 0.85
CA LYS A 42 -1.95 3.42 1.63
C LYS A 42 -1.59 3.27 3.09
N SER A 43 -2.53 3.61 3.97
CA SER A 43 -2.49 3.23 5.38
C SER A 43 -3.69 2.35 5.71
N ALA A 44 -3.49 1.37 6.57
CA ALA A 44 -4.55 0.68 7.25
C ALA A 44 -4.48 1.01 8.73
N LEU A 45 -5.58 1.49 9.28
CA LEU A 45 -5.78 1.65 10.72
C LEU A 45 -6.61 0.46 11.19
N VAL A 46 -6.03 -0.36 12.04
CA VAL A 46 -6.67 -1.59 12.56
C VAL A 46 -6.66 -1.53 14.06
N GLN A 47 -7.84 -1.52 14.68
CA GLN A 47 -7.99 -1.38 16.11
C GLN A 47 -9.10 -2.26 16.66
N LYS A 48 -8.84 -2.94 17.77
CA LYS A 48 -9.89 -3.58 18.54
C LYS A 48 -10.74 -2.51 19.24
N ILE A 49 -12.04 -2.61 19.06
CA ILE A 49 -13.01 -1.69 19.65
C ILE A 49 -13.86 -2.42 20.68
N ASP A 50 -14.26 -1.70 21.73
CA ASP A 50 -15.16 -2.16 22.78
C ASP A 50 -16.49 -1.39 22.71
N THR A 51 -17.00 -1.21 21.50
CA THR A 51 -18.23 -0.45 21.27
C THR A 51 -19.19 -1.25 20.39
N LYS A 52 -20.47 -0.85 20.44
CA LYS A 52 -21.50 -1.36 19.53
C LYS A 52 -21.56 -0.57 18.21
N ALA A 53 -20.47 0.11 17.83
CA ALA A 53 -20.40 0.87 16.60
C ALA A 53 -20.67 -0.05 15.39
N LYS A 54 -21.32 0.48 14.38
CA LYS A 54 -21.63 -0.25 13.15
C LYS A 54 -20.64 0.09 12.05
N SER A 55 -20.39 -0.88 11.17
CA SER A 55 -19.53 -0.68 10.00
C SER A 55 -19.96 0.52 9.14
N GLU A 56 -21.26 0.75 9.01
CA GLU A 56 -21.82 1.86 8.24
C GLU A 56 -21.47 3.22 8.87
N GLU A 57 -21.62 3.33 10.19
CA GLU A 57 -21.25 4.55 10.93
C GLU A 57 -19.76 4.87 10.81
N LEU A 58 -18.90 3.85 10.90
CA LEU A 58 -17.46 4.03 10.70
C LEU A 58 -17.15 4.48 9.27
N LYS A 59 -17.81 3.89 8.29
CA LYS A 59 -17.62 4.24 6.88
C LYS A 59 -18.09 5.68 6.59
N ASP A 60 -19.23 6.07 7.10
CA ASP A 60 -19.78 7.43 6.91
C ASP A 60 -18.87 8.47 7.56
N PHE A 61 -18.38 8.18 8.78
CA PHE A 61 -17.41 9.04 9.45
C PHE A 61 -16.12 9.21 8.65
N ALA A 62 -15.50 8.09 8.22
CA ALA A 62 -14.26 8.13 7.44
C ALA A 62 -14.44 8.82 6.08
N ASN A 63 -15.59 8.65 5.41
CA ASN A 63 -15.91 9.38 4.18
C ASN A 63 -16.02 10.89 4.43
N ALA A 64 -16.68 11.31 5.50
CA ALA A 64 -16.82 12.73 5.84
C ALA A 64 -15.46 13.39 6.06
N GLU A 65 -14.54 12.74 6.79
CA GLU A 65 -13.17 13.25 6.99
C GLU A 65 -12.41 13.39 5.67
N VAL A 66 -12.50 12.41 4.77
CA VAL A 66 -11.88 12.45 3.44
C VAL A 66 -12.46 13.58 2.60
N GLU A 67 -13.78 13.74 2.57
CA GLU A 67 -14.45 14.80 1.82
C GLU A 67 -14.04 16.17 2.32
N ASP A 68 -14.03 16.39 3.64
CA ASP A 68 -13.70 17.68 4.24
C ASP A 68 -12.22 18.04 4.01
N PHE A 69 -11.30 17.08 4.17
CA PHE A 69 -9.90 17.28 3.86
C PHE A 69 -9.68 17.65 2.39
N ASN A 70 -10.28 16.88 1.46
CA ASN A 70 -10.14 17.12 0.02
C ASN A 70 -10.75 18.47 -0.42
N LYS A 71 -11.85 18.91 0.21
CA LYS A 71 -12.41 20.25 -0.02
C LYS A 71 -11.47 21.37 0.40
N LEU A 72 -10.83 21.23 1.56
CA LEU A 72 -9.87 22.23 2.06
C LEU A 72 -8.64 22.35 1.15
N ASN A 73 -8.19 21.26 0.59
CA ASN A 73 -7.00 21.21 -0.27
C ASN A 73 -7.30 21.37 -1.77
N SER A 74 -8.57 21.59 -2.15
CA SER A 74 -9.01 21.77 -3.54
C SER A 74 -8.58 20.65 -4.49
N ALA A 75 -8.36 19.42 -3.98
CA ALA A 75 -7.91 18.27 -4.75
C ALA A 75 -8.33 16.94 -4.10
N ASN A 76 -8.55 15.92 -4.91
CA ASN A 76 -8.83 14.55 -4.45
C ASN A 76 -7.52 13.83 -4.07
N GLN A 77 -6.90 14.22 -2.98
CA GLN A 77 -5.59 13.71 -2.55
C GLN A 77 -5.68 12.46 -1.70
N VAL A 78 -6.79 12.29 -0.99
CA VAL A 78 -7.07 11.13 -0.13
C VAL A 78 -8.31 10.41 -0.63
N LYS A 79 -8.31 9.07 -0.56
CA LYS A 79 -9.49 8.25 -0.84
C LYS A 79 -9.68 7.22 0.25
N LEU A 80 -10.92 7.00 0.65
CA LEU A 80 -11.31 5.85 1.45
C LEU A 80 -11.41 4.60 0.54
N GLU A 81 -10.59 3.59 0.81
CA GLU A 81 -10.58 2.32 0.07
C GLU A 81 -11.45 1.27 0.74
N GLU A 82 -11.41 1.22 2.08
CA GLU A 82 -12.17 0.26 2.89
C GLU A 82 -12.48 0.88 4.26
N ALA A 83 -13.68 0.62 4.78
CA ALA A 83 -13.99 0.84 6.20
C ALA A 83 -15.01 -0.20 6.65
N GLY A 84 -14.79 -0.79 7.84
CA GLY A 84 -15.72 -1.77 8.40
C GLY A 84 -15.28 -2.28 9.76
N ILE A 85 -16.23 -2.98 10.40
CA ILE A 85 -16.03 -3.63 11.70
C ILE A 85 -16.37 -5.11 11.54
N LYS A 86 -15.43 -5.95 11.96
CA LYS A 86 -15.62 -7.41 11.95
C LYS A 86 -14.99 -8.02 13.19
N ASN A 87 -15.74 -8.81 13.96
CA ASN A 87 -15.27 -9.46 15.18
C ASN A 87 -14.63 -8.47 16.17
N ASP A 88 -15.29 -7.35 16.41
CA ASP A 88 -14.82 -6.24 17.28
C ASP A 88 -13.50 -5.58 16.82
N ILE A 89 -13.10 -5.78 15.57
CA ILE A 89 -11.96 -5.12 14.96
C ILE A 89 -12.49 -4.13 13.93
N ALA A 90 -12.21 -2.85 14.17
CA ALA A 90 -12.41 -1.77 13.21
C ALA A 90 -11.20 -1.70 12.28
N LYS A 91 -11.44 -1.64 10.97
CA LYS A 91 -10.43 -1.43 9.95
C LYS A 91 -10.84 -0.32 9.01
N VAL A 92 -9.93 0.64 8.79
CA VAL A 92 -10.09 1.69 7.79
C VAL A 92 -8.84 1.73 6.93
N VAL A 93 -9.00 1.77 5.61
CA VAL A 93 -7.89 1.85 4.65
C VAL A 93 -8.06 3.11 3.82
N PHE A 94 -7.04 3.94 3.84
CA PHE A 94 -6.94 5.14 3.00
C PHE A 94 -5.85 4.96 1.94
N SER A 95 -6.00 5.64 0.81
CA SER A 95 -4.94 5.83 -0.18
C SER A 95 -4.64 7.32 -0.37
N TYR A 96 -3.37 7.62 -0.67
CA TYR A 96 -2.82 8.97 -0.73
C TYR A 96 -2.03 9.19 -2.01
N THR A 97 -2.04 10.42 -2.51
CA THR A 97 -1.26 10.82 -3.69
C THR A 97 0.22 11.00 -3.40
N SER A 98 0.59 11.26 -2.13
CA SER A 98 1.99 11.41 -1.69
C SER A 98 2.12 11.17 -0.18
N PHE A 99 3.36 11.09 0.29
CA PHE A 99 3.65 10.98 1.72
C PHE A 99 3.29 12.27 2.47
N GLU A 100 3.54 13.43 1.89
CA GLU A 100 3.14 14.73 2.45
C GLU A 100 1.62 14.79 2.66
N CYS A 101 0.86 14.33 1.66
CA CYS A 101 -0.60 14.24 1.78
C CYS A 101 -1.03 13.32 2.94
N MET A 102 -0.38 12.17 3.11
CA MET A 102 -0.62 11.26 4.24
C MET A 102 -0.36 11.95 5.58
N GLN A 103 0.74 12.71 5.70
CA GLN A 103 1.08 13.45 6.92
C GLN A 103 0.10 14.58 7.22
N GLU A 104 -0.34 15.31 6.19
CA GLU A 104 -1.33 16.39 6.34
C GLU A 104 -2.70 15.83 6.74
N PHE A 105 -3.12 14.73 6.16
CA PHE A 105 -4.36 14.05 6.54
C PHE A 105 -4.30 13.52 7.98
N ALA A 106 -3.19 12.91 8.38
CA ALA A 106 -2.99 12.46 9.76
C ALA A 106 -3.08 13.62 10.77
N LYS A 107 -2.50 14.78 10.44
CA LYS A 107 -2.65 16.00 11.27
C LYS A 107 -4.08 16.50 11.32
N PHE A 108 -4.78 16.48 10.19
CA PHE A 108 -6.17 16.92 10.09
C PHE A 108 -7.10 16.05 10.95
N THR A 109 -6.94 14.74 10.88
CA THR A 109 -7.73 13.75 11.65
C THR A 109 -7.20 13.52 13.08
N GLN A 110 -6.08 14.14 13.44
CA GLN A 110 -5.36 13.92 14.70
C GLN A 110 -4.92 12.45 14.89
N ASP A 111 -4.68 11.75 13.78
CA ASP A 111 -4.20 10.36 13.80
C ASP A 111 -2.71 10.31 14.11
N ASN A 112 -2.35 9.56 15.15
CA ASN A 112 -0.97 9.34 15.60
C ASN A 112 -0.56 7.86 15.50
N SER A 113 -1.22 7.09 14.62
CA SER A 113 -0.97 5.65 14.49
C SER A 113 0.39 5.32 13.91
N PHE A 114 1.02 6.26 13.20
CA PHE A 114 2.32 6.10 12.57
C PHE A 114 3.28 7.21 12.99
N ASP A 115 4.49 6.83 13.43
CA ASP A 115 5.60 7.76 13.70
C ASP A 115 6.55 7.76 12.49
N LEU A 116 6.12 8.37 11.39
CA LEU A 116 6.90 8.46 10.16
C LEU A 116 7.35 9.90 9.92
N LYS A 117 8.67 10.09 9.79
CA LYS A 117 9.31 11.39 9.51
C LYS A 117 9.51 11.60 8.02
N SER A 118 9.90 10.55 7.30
CA SER A 118 10.05 10.59 5.85
C SER A 118 9.75 9.24 5.21
N LEU A 119 9.26 9.28 3.97
CA LEU A 119 9.07 8.12 3.12
C LEU A 119 9.21 8.54 1.66
N GLY A 120 10.05 7.83 0.91
CA GLY A 120 10.22 8.02 -0.53
C GLY A 120 10.37 6.68 -1.25
N VAL A 121 9.83 6.59 -2.46
CA VAL A 121 9.91 5.39 -3.31
C VAL A 121 10.55 5.78 -4.65
N TYR A 122 11.52 5.02 -5.06
CA TYR A 122 12.31 5.31 -6.27
C TYR A 122 12.56 4.04 -7.08
N LYS A 123 12.69 4.18 -8.39
CA LYS A 123 13.31 3.11 -9.19
C LYS A 123 14.79 3.06 -8.86
N LEU A 124 15.29 1.87 -8.57
CA LEU A 124 16.70 1.71 -8.18
C LEU A 124 17.67 2.13 -9.29
N SER A 125 17.26 2.01 -10.56
CA SER A 125 18.03 2.50 -11.72
C SER A 125 18.20 4.02 -11.76
N ASP A 126 17.29 4.76 -11.15
CA ASP A 126 17.23 6.21 -11.24
C ASP A 126 17.89 6.89 -10.03
N VAL A 127 18.33 6.08 -9.06
CA VAL A 127 18.97 6.55 -7.82
C VAL A 127 20.49 6.56 -7.98
N ASP A 128 21.10 7.71 -7.80
CA ASP A 128 22.56 7.84 -7.68
C ASP A 128 22.98 7.52 -6.22
N LEU A 129 23.22 6.24 -5.97
CA LEU A 129 23.63 5.77 -4.65
C LEU A 129 24.93 6.40 -4.14
N SER A 130 25.79 6.92 -5.03
CA SER A 130 27.03 7.58 -4.62
C SER A 130 26.79 8.90 -3.88
N LYS A 131 25.60 9.48 -4.01
CA LYS A 131 25.16 10.70 -3.32
C LYS A 131 24.36 10.43 -2.04
N MET A 132 24.16 9.16 -1.69
CA MET A 132 23.38 8.74 -0.53
C MET A 132 24.28 8.00 0.46
N ASP A 133 25.09 8.74 1.22
CA ASP A 133 26.08 8.18 2.17
C ASP A 133 25.47 7.19 3.17
N SER A 134 24.18 7.34 3.48
CA SER A 134 23.45 6.49 4.42
C SER A 134 22.91 5.19 3.80
N ILE A 135 22.98 5.02 2.47
CA ILE A 135 22.44 3.84 1.79
C ILE A 135 23.58 3.01 1.21
N LYS A 136 23.77 1.83 1.80
CA LYS A 136 24.75 0.84 1.34
C LYS A 136 24.07 -0.46 0.99
N ILE A 137 23.88 -0.71 -0.30
CA ILE A 137 23.29 -1.93 -0.80
C ILE A 137 24.39 -2.98 -0.95
N PRO A 138 24.27 -4.14 -0.27
CA PRO A 138 25.23 -5.22 -0.42
C PRO A 138 25.29 -5.76 -1.87
N ASP A 139 26.46 -6.23 -2.28
CA ASP A 139 26.65 -6.85 -3.60
C ASP A 139 25.70 -8.04 -3.81
N GLY A 140 25.18 -8.17 -5.02
CA GLY A 140 24.30 -9.27 -5.39
C GLY A 140 22.82 -9.09 -5.04
N ILE A 141 22.44 -8.02 -4.31
CA ILE A 141 21.04 -7.71 -4.08
C ILE A 141 20.36 -7.30 -5.39
N LYS A 142 19.24 -7.93 -5.70
CA LYS A 142 18.46 -7.70 -6.92
C LYS A 142 17.10 -7.13 -6.58
N GLY A 143 16.81 -5.94 -7.06
CA GLY A 143 15.51 -5.28 -6.95
C GLY A 143 15.35 -4.23 -8.04
N ASN A 144 14.13 -3.73 -8.21
CA ASN A 144 13.84 -2.68 -9.19
C ASN A 144 13.47 -1.37 -8.51
N TYR A 145 13.06 -1.44 -7.24
CA TYR A 145 12.58 -0.31 -6.45
C TYR A 145 13.26 -0.28 -5.09
N ILE A 146 13.42 0.91 -4.58
CA ILE A 146 13.89 1.17 -3.23
C ILE A 146 12.88 2.10 -2.53
N ALA A 147 12.41 1.70 -1.35
CA ALA A 147 11.71 2.57 -0.43
C ALA A 147 12.68 3.00 0.68
N VAL A 148 12.78 4.30 0.93
CA VAL A 148 13.59 4.88 2.02
C VAL A 148 12.61 5.42 3.06
N ILE A 149 12.76 5.00 4.31
CA ILE A 149 11.81 5.25 5.38
C ILE A 149 12.57 5.70 6.62
N ASP A 150 12.14 6.77 7.25
CA ASP A 150 12.58 7.14 8.62
C ASP A 150 11.34 7.19 9.51
N GLY A 151 11.31 6.29 10.48
CA GLY A 151 10.21 6.17 11.44
C GLY A 151 9.85 4.72 11.73
N LYS A 152 8.70 4.51 12.37
CA LYS A 152 8.24 3.19 12.81
C LYS A 152 6.93 2.80 12.13
N ALA A 153 6.95 1.65 11.45
CA ALA A 153 5.76 1.10 10.79
C ALA A 153 5.93 -0.39 10.43
N ASP A 154 4.81 -1.06 10.35
CA ASP A 154 4.69 -2.30 9.58
C ASP A 154 4.45 -1.94 8.12
N VAL A 155 5.34 -2.39 7.25
CA VAL A 155 5.38 -2.00 5.84
C VAL A 155 5.01 -3.18 4.95
N TYR A 156 4.11 -2.95 4.01
CA TYR A 156 3.78 -3.86 2.92
C TYR A 156 4.22 -3.25 1.59
N THR A 157 4.69 -4.07 0.67
CA THR A 157 5.01 -3.65 -0.70
C THR A 157 4.16 -4.40 -1.73
N ASP A 158 3.93 -3.80 -2.91
CA ASP A 158 3.25 -4.46 -4.03
C ASP A 158 4.14 -5.45 -4.80
N GLY A 159 5.27 -5.77 -4.25
CA GLY A 159 6.23 -6.71 -4.81
C GLY A 159 7.03 -7.45 -3.75
N LYS A 160 7.81 -8.43 -4.20
CA LYS A 160 8.64 -9.22 -3.30
C LYS A 160 9.80 -8.39 -2.75
N ILE A 161 9.92 -8.30 -1.43
CA ILE A 161 11.08 -7.74 -0.74
C ILE A 161 12.28 -8.67 -0.97
N THR A 162 13.40 -8.09 -1.28
CA THR A 162 14.66 -8.80 -1.51
C THR A 162 15.75 -8.41 -0.53
N TYR A 163 15.59 -7.26 0.13
CA TYR A 163 16.52 -6.78 1.14
C TYR A 163 15.86 -5.70 2.01
N VAL A 164 16.20 -5.67 3.28
CA VAL A 164 15.93 -4.58 4.21
C VAL A 164 17.23 -4.24 4.95
N SER A 165 17.52 -2.95 5.12
CA SER A 165 18.69 -2.49 5.87
C SER A 165 18.64 -2.88 7.35
N ASN A 166 19.76 -2.73 8.05
CA ASN A 166 19.87 -2.93 9.51
C ASN A 166 19.50 -4.35 10.01
N ASN A 167 19.63 -5.38 9.14
CA ASN A 167 19.31 -6.78 9.45
C ASN A 167 17.87 -6.99 9.98
N ILE A 168 16.95 -6.16 9.54
CA ILE A 168 15.54 -6.32 9.90
C ILE A 168 14.99 -7.58 9.23
N GLU A 169 14.22 -8.35 9.99
CA GLU A 169 13.50 -9.49 9.48
C GLU A 169 12.35 -9.05 8.55
N PHE A 170 12.21 -9.75 7.44
CA PHE A 170 11.14 -9.49 6.48
C PHE A 170 10.60 -10.79 5.91
N ASN A 171 9.36 -10.74 5.48
CA ASN A 171 8.70 -11.81 4.74
C ASN A 171 8.60 -11.42 3.26
N ASP A 172 7.87 -12.21 2.47
CA ASP A 172 7.71 -12.07 1.03
C ASP A 172 7.50 -10.61 0.58
N ASN A 173 6.58 -9.88 1.20
CA ASN A 173 6.27 -8.49 0.90
C ASN A 173 6.03 -7.61 2.14
N THR A 174 6.46 -8.05 3.32
CA THR A 174 6.26 -7.32 4.57
C THR A 174 7.56 -7.16 5.34
N ALA A 175 7.74 -6.02 6.01
CA ALA A 175 8.84 -5.73 6.92
C ALA A 175 8.36 -4.85 8.08
N LYS A 176 8.93 -5.01 9.28
CA LYS A 176 8.71 -4.11 10.43
C LYS A 176 9.90 -3.18 10.54
N VAL A 177 9.73 -1.91 10.25
CA VAL A 177 10.82 -0.92 10.31
C VAL A 177 10.74 -0.09 11.58
N ASP A 178 11.92 0.31 12.09
CA ASP A 178 12.07 1.24 13.21
C ASP A 178 13.32 2.09 12.96
N GLY A 179 13.18 3.43 12.94
CA GLY A 179 14.21 4.38 12.56
C GLY A 179 14.45 4.44 11.05
N PHE A 180 15.67 4.86 10.65
CA PHE A 180 16.05 5.01 9.26
C PHE A 180 16.33 3.65 8.62
N ASN A 181 15.56 3.30 7.61
CA ASN A 181 15.65 2.04 6.89
C ASN A 181 15.43 2.23 5.39
N TYR A 182 15.90 1.26 4.61
CA TYR A 182 15.52 1.14 3.21
C TYR A 182 15.18 -0.31 2.85
N ILE A 183 14.18 -0.45 2.00
CA ILE A 183 13.61 -1.73 1.55
C ILE A 183 13.83 -1.81 0.05
N ILE A 184 14.43 -2.91 -0.44
CA ILE A 184 14.57 -3.18 -1.86
C ILE A 184 13.57 -4.27 -2.25
N PHE A 185 12.79 -4.02 -3.32
CA PHE A 185 11.74 -4.91 -3.75
C PHE A 185 11.57 -4.93 -5.29
N LYS A 186 10.78 -5.92 -5.80
CA LYS A 186 10.59 -6.18 -7.23
C LYS A 186 9.15 -5.95 -7.64
#